data_9bd7dc5400ead27eaa6ac6372a80693c
#
_entry.id   9bd7dc5400ead27eaa6ac6372a80693c
#
_cell.length_a   1.000
_cell.length_b   1.000
_cell.length_c   1.000
_cell.angle_alpha   90.00
_cell.angle_beta   90.00
_cell.angle_gamma   90.00
#
_symmetry.space_group_name_H-M   'P 1'
#
loop_
_entity.id
_entity.type
_entity.pdbx_description
1 polymer ?
#
loop_
_entity_poly.entity_id
_entity_poly.type
_entity_poly.pdbx_seq_one_letter_code
_entity_poly.pdbx_strand_id
1 'polypeptide(L)'
;MEDPSLQIHFKGHKDAITCVDFNPNGKQLASCSMDACLMVWNMKPQTRPYKFSGHKDAIFCVRFSPTGERVFTASRDKTVKLWIPSIKGESTTFRAHTAAVRWLDVSVDDPRMCTASADKSVKVWDLHRRKFIFSLNQHVNWVRCCRFSPDSRLILSSSDDKTIKLWDTETQSCVHTFQESNGFASHLDFHPSGNCFASASTNCTVKLWDLRMNRLLQHYDAHTGPVHKVACHPSGHVLLSASEDSTLKIFDLLEGRTLYTLQGHQGPITAASFSASGDHFASGGSDEQVFLWRTNFDKCGAGTTSDNSDKSSHLIHTTSNPDGSLSRSKSIQINSHLLFPKPRSHMTSNEAHNEENKSNTSSEAVVNSHENASGVSQNPTTVSCHFPTTFRSHSSVTPPSTLPLTSNVNFLQANSKTTNGLASELQNLPPPLSATLEHIVSQLDVLTQTVSIMGQRLTLLENK
;
A
#
# COMPACT_ATOMS: atom_id res chain seq x y z
N MET A 1 -0.31 4.71 -25.41
CA MET A 1 -0.84 5.02 -24.06
C MET A 1 -1.33 6.46 -24.09
N GLU A 2 -2.57 6.71 -23.71
CA GLU A 2 -3.04 8.05 -23.43
C GLU A 2 -2.50 8.48 -22.06
N ASP A 3 -2.11 9.76 -21.96
CA ASP A 3 -1.53 10.28 -20.71
C ASP A 3 -2.60 10.32 -19.60
N PRO A 4 -2.26 10.01 -18.34
CA PRO A 4 -3.19 10.11 -17.22
C PRO A 4 -3.77 11.51 -17.10
N SER A 5 -5.09 11.60 -16.92
CA SER A 5 -5.79 12.89 -16.84
C SER A 5 -6.60 13.00 -15.55
N LEU A 6 -6.58 14.19 -14.92
CA LEU A 6 -7.41 14.48 -13.76
C LEU A 6 -8.85 14.66 -14.22
N GLN A 7 -9.77 13.85 -13.70
CA GLN A 7 -11.19 13.92 -14.01
C GLN A 7 -12.00 14.70 -12.97
N ILE A 8 -11.83 14.35 -11.71
CA ILE A 8 -12.64 14.91 -10.63
C ILE A 8 -11.72 15.28 -9.46
N HIS A 9 -12.09 16.36 -8.82
CA HIS A 9 -11.47 16.88 -7.62
C HIS A 9 -12.53 16.96 -6.52
N PHE A 10 -12.35 16.19 -5.45
CA PHE A 10 -13.25 16.13 -4.32
C PHE A 10 -12.71 16.94 -3.14
N LYS A 11 -13.54 17.81 -2.56
CA LYS A 11 -13.26 18.59 -1.36
C LYS A 11 -14.32 18.33 -0.30
N GLY A 12 -13.92 18.18 0.96
CA GLY A 12 -14.90 17.99 2.04
C GLY A 12 -14.32 17.49 3.35
N HIS A 13 -13.13 16.87 3.34
CA HIS A 13 -12.36 16.61 4.55
C HIS A 13 -11.83 17.92 5.13
N LYS A 14 -11.52 17.91 6.42
CA LYS A 14 -11.01 19.06 7.18
C LYS A 14 -9.59 18.85 7.69
N ASP A 15 -8.98 17.74 7.32
CA ASP A 15 -7.64 17.34 7.71
C ASP A 15 -7.09 16.33 6.70
N ALA A 16 -5.81 16.01 6.81
CA ALA A 16 -5.07 15.13 5.91
C ALA A 16 -5.81 13.82 5.63
N ILE A 17 -5.85 13.43 4.37
CA ILE A 17 -6.41 12.17 3.92
C ILE A 17 -5.40 11.06 4.20
N THR A 18 -5.83 9.96 4.78
CA THR A 18 -4.96 8.85 5.19
C THR A 18 -5.08 7.63 4.27
N CYS A 19 -6.26 7.40 3.72
CA CYS A 19 -6.50 6.28 2.82
C CYS A 19 -7.69 6.55 1.90
N VAL A 20 -7.62 5.98 0.69
CA VAL A 20 -8.70 5.94 -0.30
C VAL A 20 -8.90 4.51 -0.77
N ASP A 21 -10.13 4.15 -1.12
CA ASP A 21 -10.45 2.84 -1.67
C ASP A 21 -11.66 2.93 -2.59
N PHE A 22 -11.63 2.19 -3.70
CA PHE A 22 -12.73 2.12 -4.65
C PHE A 22 -13.73 1.04 -4.28
N ASN A 23 -14.99 1.34 -4.46
CA ASN A 23 -16.01 0.30 -4.46
C ASN A 23 -15.80 -0.60 -5.68
N PRO A 24 -15.80 -1.93 -5.52
CA PRO A 24 -15.65 -2.87 -6.64
C PRO A 24 -16.63 -2.65 -7.78
N ASN A 25 -17.81 -2.04 -7.49
CA ASN A 25 -18.81 -1.70 -8.53
C ASN A 25 -18.42 -0.51 -9.42
N GLY A 26 -17.28 0.17 -9.15
CA GLY A 26 -16.79 1.32 -9.91
C GLY A 26 -17.63 2.60 -9.80
N LYS A 27 -18.64 2.66 -8.92
CA LYS A 27 -19.54 3.80 -8.83
C LYS A 27 -19.25 4.75 -7.68
N GLN A 28 -18.46 4.28 -6.70
CA GLN A 28 -18.18 5.01 -5.47
C GLN A 28 -16.70 4.93 -5.10
N LEU A 29 -16.22 5.94 -4.42
CA LEU A 29 -14.90 6.04 -3.82
C LEU A 29 -15.07 6.36 -2.32
N ALA A 30 -14.38 5.68 -1.44
CA ALA A 30 -14.30 6.02 -0.02
C ALA A 30 -12.98 6.71 0.28
N SER A 31 -13.01 7.71 1.13
CA SER A 31 -11.82 8.34 1.70
C SER A 31 -11.97 8.49 3.20
N CYS A 32 -10.87 8.34 3.92
CA CYS A 32 -10.80 8.58 5.35
C CYS A 32 -9.67 9.56 5.67
N SER A 33 -9.78 10.22 6.83
CA SER A 33 -8.92 11.34 7.18
C SER A 33 -8.60 11.38 8.68
N MET A 34 -7.60 12.19 9.01
CA MET A 34 -7.27 12.55 10.38
C MET A 34 -8.42 13.28 11.10
N ASP A 35 -9.39 13.85 10.35
CA ASP A 35 -10.60 14.49 10.88
C ASP A 35 -11.61 13.52 11.51
N ALA A 36 -11.24 12.24 11.68
CA ALA A 36 -12.08 11.15 12.21
C ALA A 36 -13.37 10.87 11.41
N CYS A 37 -13.45 11.33 10.16
CA CYS A 37 -14.58 11.10 9.28
C CYS A 37 -14.24 10.14 8.14
N LEU A 38 -15.25 9.38 7.74
CA LEU A 38 -15.29 8.63 6.50
C LEU A 38 -16.19 9.40 5.52
N MET A 39 -15.72 9.60 4.29
CA MET A 39 -16.54 10.13 3.20
C MET A 39 -16.66 9.10 2.09
N VAL A 40 -17.87 8.95 1.56
CA VAL A 40 -18.14 8.11 0.38
C VAL A 40 -18.64 9.02 -0.73
N TRP A 41 -17.85 9.09 -1.79
CA TRP A 41 -18.05 9.93 -2.96
C TRP A 41 -18.71 9.11 -4.07
N ASN A 42 -19.66 9.70 -4.78
CA ASN A 42 -20.16 9.11 -6.00
C ASN A 42 -19.31 9.59 -7.19
N MET A 43 -19.00 8.67 -8.09
CA MET A 43 -18.25 8.97 -9.32
C MET A 43 -19.07 9.78 -10.33
N LYS A 44 -20.41 9.85 -10.15
CA LYS A 44 -21.28 10.70 -10.94
C LYS A 44 -21.09 12.16 -10.54
N PRO A 45 -20.93 13.09 -11.51
CA PRO A 45 -20.81 14.50 -11.21
C PRO A 45 -22.05 15.04 -10.49
N GLN A 46 -21.87 16.09 -9.67
CA GLN A 46 -22.90 16.83 -8.95
C GLN A 46 -23.72 16.04 -7.89
N THR A 47 -23.23 14.86 -7.48
CA THR A 47 -23.85 14.14 -6.36
C THR A 47 -23.18 14.48 -5.03
N ARG A 48 -23.98 14.67 -3.99
CA ARG A 48 -23.45 14.95 -2.64
C ARG A 48 -22.76 13.70 -2.07
N PRO A 49 -21.61 13.84 -1.43
CA PRO A 49 -20.96 12.73 -0.74
C PRO A 49 -21.74 12.37 0.53
N TYR A 50 -21.64 11.11 0.93
CA TYR A 50 -22.03 10.68 2.27
C TYR A 50 -20.89 10.92 3.23
N LYS A 51 -21.16 11.63 4.33
CA LYS A 51 -20.21 11.83 5.41
C LYS A 51 -20.63 11.04 6.64
N PHE A 52 -19.72 10.20 7.13
CA PHE A 52 -19.94 9.38 8.30
C PHE A 52 -18.98 9.81 9.40
N SER A 53 -19.52 10.17 10.55
CA SER A 53 -18.79 10.50 11.77
C SER A 53 -19.15 9.51 12.87
N GLY A 54 -18.20 9.10 13.68
CA GLY A 54 -18.46 8.15 14.75
C GLY A 54 -17.20 7.52 15.33
N HIS A 55 -16.05 7.60 14.65
CA HIS A 55 -14.77 7.37 15.30
C HIS A 55 -14.44 8.53 16.24
N LYS A 56 -13.73 8.22 17.32
CA LYS A 56 -13.31 9.20 18.33
C LYS A 56 -11.98 9.85 18.01
N ASP A 57 -11.28 9.32 17.01
CA ASP A 57 -9.92 9.72 16.65
C ASP A 57 -9.66 9.42 15.17
N ALA A 58 -8.51 9.87 14.64
CA ALA A 58 -8.08 9.72 13.27
C ALA A 58 -8.36 8.32 12.70
N ILE A 59 -8.86 8.28 11.47
CA ILE A 59 -9.05 7.04 10.73
C ILE A 59 -7.81 6.84 9.84
N PHE A 60 -7.17 5.69 9.90
CA PHE A 60 -5.94 5.41 9.16
C PHE A 60 -6.16 4.60 7.89
N CYS A 61 -7.19 3.77 7.85
CA CYS A 61 -7.46 2.92 6.69
C CYS A 61 -8.95 2.78 6.45
N VAL A 62 -9.32 2.71 5.18
CA VAL A 62 -10.67 2.41 4.70
C VAL A 62 -10.58 1.31 3.65
N ARG A 63 -11.54 0.37 3.67
CA ARG A 63 -11.70 -0.68 2.68
C ARG A 63 -13.16 -0.96 2.42
N PHE A 64 -13.53 -1.16 1.16
CA PHE A 64 -14.82 -1.74 0.80
C PHE A 64 -14.81 -3.26 1.02
N SER A 65 -15.98 -3.82 1.28
CA SER A 65 -16.18 -5.26 1.15
C SER A 65 -16.05 -5.68 -0.32
N PRO A 66 -15.68 -6.93 -0.61
CA PRO A 66 -15.66 -7.45 -1.99
C PRO A 66 -16.99 -7.31 -2.72
N THR A 67 -18.12 -7.35 -1.99
CA THR A 67 -19.47 -7.11 -2.54
C THR A 67 -19.79 -5.63 -2.78
N GLY A 68 -18.98 -4.70 -2.21
CA GLY A 68 -19.22 -3.26 -2.28
C GLY A 68 -20.35 -2.73 -1.38
N GLU A 69 -21.02 -3.59 -0.60
CA GLU A 69 -22.17 -3.22 0.24
C GLU A 69 -21.76 -2.62 1.59
N ARG A 70 -20.53 -2.87 2.03
CA ARG A 70 -20.04 -2.46 3.35
C ARG A 70 -18.70 -1.76 3.23
N VAL A 71 -18.42 -0.88 4.18
CA VAL A 71 -17.15 -0.18 4.31
C VAL A 71 -16.58 -0.44 5.70
N PHE A 72 -15.29 -0.77 5.75
CA PHE A 72 -14.55 -1.00 6.97
C PHE A 72 -13.58 0.15 7.20
N THR A 73 -13.47 0.61 8.44
CA THR A 73 -12.51 1.64 8.82
C THR A 73 -11.70 1.23 10.04
N ALA A 74 -10.40 1.51 10.01
CA ALA A 74 -9.48 1.30 11.12
C ALA A 74 -9.02 2.64 11.68
N SER A 75 -9.04 2.80 13.01
CA SER A 75 -8.79 4.08 13.65
C SER A 75 -7.76 4.02 14.78
N ARG A 76 -7.19 5.18 15.08
CA ARG A 76 -6.33 5.44 16.24
C ARG A 76 -7.06 5.19 17.57
N ASP A 77 -8.39 5.25 17.57
CA ASP A 77 -9.23 4.94 18.72
C ASP A 77 -9.26 3.45 19.11
N LYS A 78 -8.42 2.60 18.47
CA LYS A 78 -8.25 1.16 18.74
C LYS A 78 -9.42 0.30 18.26
N THR A 79 -10.34 0.89 17.50
CA THR A 79 -11.54 0.22 17.00
C THR A 79 -11.53 0.06 15.50
N VAL A 80 -12.27 -0.94 15.05
CA VAL A 80 -12.71 -1.09 13.66
C VAL A 80 -14.20 -0.86 13.64
N LYS A 81 -14.66 -0.09 12.66
CA LYS A 81 -16.08 0.10 12.39
C LYS A 81 -16.45 -0.46 11.03
N LEU A 82 -17.61 -1.08 11.01
CA LEU A 82 -18.30 -1.54 9.82
C LEU A 82 -19.45 -0.58 9.54
N TRP A 83 -19.47 -0.01 8.34
CA TRP A 83 -20.49 0.94 7.89
C TRP A 83 -21.29 0.37 6.74
N ILE A 84 -22.58 0.67 6.73
CA ILE A 84 -23.44 0.48 5.56
C ILE A 84 -23.51 1.86 4.87
N PRO A 85 -22.99 2.02 3.63
CA PRO A 85 -22.97 3.30 2.93
C PRO A 85 -24.37 3.68 2.45
N SER A 86 -25.25 3.98 3.38
CA SER A 86 -26.64 4.42 3.17
C SER A 86 -26.89 5.75 3.87
N ILE A 87 -28.02 6.39 3.56
CA ILE A 87 -28.43 7.66 4.17
C ILE A 87 -28.50 7.56 5.71
N LYS A 88 -28.89 6.40 6.24
CA LYS A 88 -29.00 6.17 7.69
C LYS A 88 -27.65 6.04 8.39
N GLY A 89 -26.59 5.68 7.64
CA GLY A 89 -25.23 5.60 8.19
C GLY A 89 -25.07 4.59 9.32
N GLU A 90 -25.76 3.47 9.27
CA GLU A 90 -25.67 2.43 10.31
C GLU A 90 -24.24 1.92 10.43
N SER A 91 -23.75 1.81 11.66
CA SER A 91 -22.41 1.32 11.93
C SER A 91 -22.37 0.33 13.08
N THR A 92 -21.51 -0.68 12.94
CA THR A 92 -21.14 -1.59 14.02
C THR A 92 -19.70 -1.36 14.39
N THR A 93 -19.43 -1.25 15.69
CA THR A 93 -18.09 -1.00 16.23
C THR A 93 -17.62 -2.18 17.04
N PHE A 94 -16.34 -2.56 16.87
CA PHE A 94 -15.69 -3.49 17.79
C PHE A 94 -14.27 -3.07 18.11
N ARG A 95 -13.82 -3.35 19.35
CA ARG A 95 -12.47 -3.08 19.79
C ARG A 95 -11.55 -4.18 19.27
N ALA A 96 -10.75 -3.85 18.24
CA ALA A 96 -9.89 -4.84 17.60
C ALA A 96 -8.57 -5.04 18.35
N HIS A 97 -7.97 -3.97 18.86
CA HIS A 97 -6.62 -3.97 19.40
C HIS A 97 -6.50 -3.19 20.70
N THR A 98 -5.37 -3.36 21.38
CA THR A 98 -5.03 -2.60 22.60
C THR A 98 -4.40 -1.24 22.29
N ALA A 99 -3.86 -1.06 21.07
CA ALA A 99 -3.32 0.19 20.56
C ALA A 99 -3.98 0.58 19.21
N ALA A 100 -3.54 1.68 18.60
CA ALA A 100 -4.07 2.20 17.34
C ALA A 100 -4.08 1.14 16.23
N VAL A 101 -5.21 0.99 15.53
CA VAL A 101 -5.32 0.13 14.34
C VAL A 101 -4.83 0.94 13.15
N ARG A 102 -3.68 0.51 12.59
CA ARG A 102 -2.99 1.22 11.50
C ARG A 102 -3.53 0.87 10.13
N TRP A 103 -3.87 -0.40 9.94
CA TRP A 103 -4.31 -0.92 8.65
C TRP A 103 -5.36 -2.01 8.83
N LEU A 104 -6.17 -2.20 7.82
CA LEU A 104 -7.04 -3.35 7.66
C LEU A 104 -7.09 -3.77 6.19
N ASP A 105 -7.30 -5.05 5.96
CA ASP A 105 -7.57 -5.58 4.64
C ASP A 105 -8.62 -6.68 4.72
N VAL A 106 -9.40 -6.84 3.64
CA VAL A 106 -10.49 -7.79 3.56
C VAL A 106 -10.17 -8.81 2.49
N SER A 107 -10.27 -10.08 2.82
CA SER A 107 -10.09 -11.17 1.88
C SER A 107 -11.15 -11.14 0.79
N VAL A 108 -10.78 -11.50 -0.44
CA VAL A 108 -11.69 -11.51 -1.60
C VAL A 108 -12.56 -12.77 -1.58
N ASP A 109 -11.96 -13.93 -1.33
CA ASP A 109 -12.63 -15.23 -1.44
C ASP A 109 -13.29 -15.68 -0.14
N ASP A 110 -12.70 -15.30 1.00
CA ASP A 110 -13.14 -15.68 2.32
C ASP A 110 -13.71 -14.50 3.10
N PRO A 111 -14.73 -14.69 3.94
CA PRO A 111 -15.26 -13.63 4.78
C PRO A 111 -14.33 -13.30 5.97
N ARG A 112 -13.03 -13.13 5.70
CA ARG A 112 -12.00 -12.82 6.69
C ARG A 112 -11.47 -11.41 6.50
N MET A 113 -11.05 -10.79 7.59
CA MET A 113 -10.39 -9.50 7.62
C MET A 113 -9.12 -9.61 8.47
N CYS A 114 -8.02 -9.04 8.01
CA CYS A 114 -6.83 -8.84 8.81
C CYS A 114 -6.71 -7.39 9.27
N THR A 115 -6.14 -7.18 10.45
CA THR A 115 -5.92 -5.85 11.03
C THR A 115 -4.50 -5.75 11.59
N ALA A 116 -3.79 -4.67 11.24
CA ALA A 116 -2.45 -4.38 11.73
C ALA A 116 -2.49 -3.24 12.75
N SER A 117 -1.72 -3.35 13.82
CA SER A 117 -1.78 -2.40 14.92
C SER A 117 -0.42 -2.00 15.48
N ALA A 118 -0.42 -0.85 16.15
CA ALA A 118 0.67 -0.38 16.98
C ALA A 118 0.89 -1.25 18.25
N ASP A 119 0.01 -2.23 18.54
CA ASP A 119 0.25 -3.24 19.59
C ASP A 119 1.17 -4.37 19.11
N LYS A 120 1.82 -4.22 17.94
CA LYS A 120 2.81 -5.14 17.35
C LYS A 120 2.21 -6.45 16.82
N SER A 121 0.91 -6.53 16.72
CA SER A 121 0.19 -7.72 16.27
C SER A 121 -0.57 -7.49 14.96
N VAL A 122 -0.73 -8.57 14.19
CA VAL A 122 -1.74 -8.70 13.14
C VAL A 122 -2.80 -9.65 13.66
N LYS A 123 -4.07 -9.28 13.58
CA LYS A 123 -5.19 -10.12 13.99
C LYS A 123 -6.10 -10.43 12.82
N VAL A 124 -6.61 -11.66 12.79
CA VAL A 124 -7.54 -12.12 11.76
C VAL A 124 -8.91 -12.34 12.39
N TRP A 125 -9.95 -11.90 11.68
CA TRP A 125 -11.33 -11.84 12.12
C TRP A 125 -12.25 -12.51 11.11
N ASP A 126 -13.27 -13.22 11.60
CA ASP A 126 -14.40 -13.69 10.80
C ASP A 126 -15.43 -12.56 10.69
N LEU A 127 -15.70 -12.13 9.44
CA LEU A 127 -16.63 -11.03 9.16
C LEU A 127 -18.10 -11.42 9.34
N HIS A 128 -18.47 -12.68 9.09
CA HIS A 128 -19.84 -13.15 9.29
C HIS A 128 -20.20 -13.21 10.76
N ARG A 129 -19.33 -13.88 11.53
CA ARG A 129 -19.53 -14.08 12.98
C ARG A 129 -19.06 -12.89 13.79
N ARG A 130 -18.28 -11.97 13.19
CA ARG A 130 -17.63 -10.83 13.86
C ARG A 130 -16.79 -11.26 15.05
N LYS A 131 -16.11 -12.39 14.91
CA LYS A 131 -15.30 -13.00 15.96
C LYS A 131 -13.82 -13.00 15.58
N PHE A 132 -13.00 -12.90 16.62
CA PHE A 132 -11.57 -13.11 16.52
C PHE A 132 -11.29 -14.58 16.15
N ILE A 133 -10.34 -14.81 15.21
CA ILE A 133 -9.90 -16.15 14.82
C ILE A 133 -8.52 -16.42 15.43
N PHE A 134 -7.48 -15.67 15.01
CA PHE A 134 -6.11 -15.83 15.52
C PHE A 134 -5.32 -14.52 15.43
N SER A 135 -4.13 -14.53 16.06
CA SER A 135 -3.21 -13.39 16.12
C SER A 135 -1.79 -13.81 15.77
N LEU A 136 -1.10 -12.99 14.97
CA LEU A 136 0.28 -13.15 14.54
C LEU A 136 1.14 -12.12 15.29
N ASN A 137 2.03 -12.58 16.20
CA ASN A 137 2.66 -11.75 17.24
C ASN A 137 4.19 -11.69 17.17
N GLN A 138 4.83 -12.00 16.00
CA GLN A 138 6.29 -12.06 15.92
C GLN A 138 6.96 -10.72 15.54
N HIS A 139 6.19 -9.66 15.27
CA HIS A 139 6.77 -8.33 15.07
C HIS A 139 7.19 -7.71 16.41
N VAL A 140 8.35 -7.03 16.40
CA VAL A 140 8.94 -6.43 17.61
C VAL A 140 8.50 -4.99 17.79
N ASN A 141 7.99 -4.34 16.73
CA ASN A 141 7.54 -2.96 16.71
C ASN A 141 6.16 -2.81 16.04
N TRP A 142 5.67 -1.58 15.89
CA TRP A 142 4.37 -1.25 15.31
C TRP A 142 4.19 -1.84 13.93
N VAL A 143 3.09 -2.54 13.71
CA VAL A 143 2.73 -3.05 12.38
C VAL A 143 2.01 -1.94 11.61
N ARG A 144 2.54 -1.59 10.44
CA ARG A 144 2.04 -0.49 9.60
C ARG A 144 0.98 -0.92 8.61
N CYS A 145 1.19 -2.05 7.98
CA CYS A 145 0.33 -2.56 6.92
C CYS A 145 0.16 -4.07 7.06
N CYS A 146 -0.99 -4.59 6.65
CA CYS A 146 -1.23 -6.01 6.43
C CYS A 146 -2.09 -6.18 5.18
N ARG A 147 -1.81 -7.20 4.37
CA ARG A 147 -2.51 -7.46 3.11
C ARG A 147 -2.71 -8.96 2.94
N PHE A 148 -3.90 -9.36 2.49
CA PHE A 148 -4.13 -10.72 2.02
C PHE A 148 -3.55 -10.91 0.62
N SER A 149 -3.04 -12.10 0.33
CA SER A 149 -2.77 -12.52 -1.05
C SER A 149 -4.07 -12.62 -1.85
N PRO A 150 -4.02 -12.53 -3.19
CA PRO A 150 -5.20 -12.66 -4.04
C PRO A 150 -5.98 -13.97 -3.81
N ASP A 151 -5.28 -15.05 -3.48
CA ASP A 151 -5.85 -16.38 -3.17
C ASP A 151 -6.23 -16.53 -1.67
N SER A 152 -6.09 -15.48 -0.86
CA SER A 152 -6.45 -15.45 0.57
C SER A 152 -5.70 -16.45 1.48
N ARG A 153 -4.66 -17.14 0.96
CA ARG A 153 -3.88 -18.14 1.71
C ARG A 153 -2.75 -17.53 2.51
N LEU A 154 -2.21 -16.41 2.05
CA LEU A 154 -1.09 -15.74 2.68
C LEU A 154 -1.48 -14.36 3.19
N ILE A 155 -0.74 -13.90 4.19
CA ILE A 155 -0.80 -12.51 4.68
C ILE A 155 0.62 -11.94 4.63
N LEU A 156 0.76 -10.73 4.11
CA LEU A 156 1.96 -9.90 4.26
C LEU A 156 1.72 -8.90 5.38
N SER A 157 2.76 -8.62 6.16
CA SER A 157 2.75 -7.53 7.14
C SER A 157 4.07 -6.78 7.12
N SER A 158 4.01 -5.44 7.25
CA SER A 158 5.19 -4.60 7.41
C SER A 158 5.19 -3.90 8.76
N SER A 159 6.38 -3.69 9.31
CA SER A 159 6.55 -3.12 10.64
C SER A 159 7.72 -2.14 10.71
N ASP A 160 7.67 -1.26 11.73
CA ASP A 160 8.77 -0.37 12.10
C ASP A 160 10.01 -1.12 12.62
N ASP A 161 9.93 -2.45 12.79
CA ASP A 161 11.09 -3.31 13.06
C ASP A 161 11.96 -3.57 11.83
N LYS A 162 11.67 -2.89 10.70
CA LYS A 162 12.37 -3.00 9.41
C LYS A 162 12.18 -4.36 8.73
N THR A 163 11.19 -5.12 9.14
CA THR A 163 10.89 -6.41 8.51
C THR A 163 9.54 -6.41 7.81
N ILE A 164 9.46 -7.20 6.75
CA ILE A 164 8.21 -7.60 6.12
C ILE A 164 8.09 -9.09 6.35
N LYS A 165 6.99 -9.53 6.92
CA LYS A 165 6.76 -10.95 7.20
C LYS A 165 5.66 -11.52 6.33
N LEU A 166 5.91 -12.71 5.81
CA LEU A 166 4.95 -13.52 5.07
C LEU A 166 4.41 -14.61 6.01
N TRP A 167 3.11 -14.71 6.11
CA TRP A 167 2.41 -15.63 6.99
C TRP A 167 1.50 -16.55 6.20
N ASP A 168 1.42 -17.78 6.60
CA ASP A 168 0.43 -18.73 6.12
C ASP A 168 -0.80 -18.68 7.04
N THR A 169 -1.98 -18.55 6.44
CA THR A 169 -3.25 -18.45 7.19
C THR A 169 -3.73 -19.78 7.76
N GLU A 170 -3.33 -20.91 7.19
CA GLU A 170 -3.70 -22.25 7.67
C GLU A 170 -2.83 -22.65 8.85
N THR A 171 -1.52 -22.58 8.70
CA THR A 171 -0.57 -22.96 9.74
C THR A 171 -0.39 -21.88 10.80
N GLN A 172 -0.86 -20.63 10.51
CA GLN A 172 -0.74 -19.45 11.37
C GLN A 172 0.72 -19.14 11.75
N SER A 173 1.66 -19.55 10.92
CA SER A 173 3.10 -19.41 11.13
C SER A 173 3.73 -18.44 10.14
N CYS A 174 4.89 -17.87 10.52
CA CYS A 174 5.69 -17.05 9.63
C CYS A 174 6.46 -17.95 8.66
N VAL A 175 6.15 -17.83 7.38
CA VAL A 175 6.82 -18.57 6.31
C VAL A 175 8.17 -17.97 5.98
N HIS A 176 8.23 -16.62 5.86
CA HIS A 176 9.46 -15.92 5.53
C HIS A 176 9.51 -14.52 6.13
N THR A 177 10.73 -14.00 6.32
CA THR A 177 10.97 -12.63 6.78
C THR A 177 11.91 -11.92 5.82
N PHE A 178 11.41 -10.89 5.15
CA PHE A 178 12.21 -9.99 4.31
C PHE A 178 12.76 -8.86 5.16
N GLN A 179 14.01 -8.48 4.92
CA GLN A 179 14.68 -7.39 5.62
C GLN A 179 14.67 -6.13 4.74
N GLU A 180 14.24 -5.00 5.28
CA GLU A 180 14.39 -3.69 4.66
C GLU A 180 15.70 -3.04 5.11
N SER A 181 16.53 -2.66 4.13
CA SER A 181 17.73 -1.88 4.40
C SER A 181 17.39 -0.39 4.53
N ASN A 182 17.93 0.29 5.52
CA ASN A 182 17.88 1.75 5.67
C ASN A 182 16.47 2.36 5.76
N GLY A 183 15.55 1.72 6.47
CA GLY A 183 14.19 2.23 6.64
C GLY A 183 13.23 1.12 7.01
N PHE A 184 11.94 1.39 6.92
CA PHE A 184 10.89 0.38 7.07
C PHE A 184 9.84 0.55 5.96
N ALA A 185 9.15 -0.54 5.63
CA ALA A 185 8.07 -0.50 4.67
C ALA A 185 6.82 0.13 5.31
N SER A 186 6.38 1.25 4.76
CA SER A 186 5.17 1.98 5.18
C SER A 186 3.89 1.30 4.67
N HIS A 187 3.94 0.73 3.47
CA HIS A 187 2.82 0.08 2.81
C HIS A 187 3.27 -1.10 1.94
N LEU A 188 2.38 -2.07 1.79
CA LEU A 188 2.55 -3.25 0.96
C LEU A 188 1.36 -3.40 0.02
N ASP A 189 1.60 -3.95 -1.16
CA ASP A 189 0.54 -4.40 -2.05
C ASP A 189 0.96 -5.64 -2.82
N PHE A 190 0.06 -6.63 -2.92
CA PHE A 190 0.30 -7.81 -3.73
C PHE A 190 0.17 -7.48 -5.21
N HIS A 191 1.04 -8.06 -6.00
CA HIS A 191 0.84 -8.13 -7.43
C HIS A 191 -0.35 -9.07 -7.73
N PRO A 192 -1.20 -8.77 -8.73
CA PRO A 192 -2.40 -9.56 -9.04
C PRO A 192 -2.11 -11.05 -9.31
N SER A 193 -0.91 -11.39 -9.78
CA SER A 193 -0.50 -12.79 -9.99
C SER A 193 -0.29 -13.58 -8.70
N GLY A 194 -0.22 -12.90 -7.53
CA GLY A 194 0.09 -13.53 -6.26
C GLY A 194 1.54 -13.99 -6.07
N ASN A 195 2.41 -13.86 -7.08
CA ASN A 195 3.81 -14.33 -7.02
C ASN A 195 4.80 -13.29 -6.49
N CYS A 196 4.41 -12.02 -6.53
CA CYS A 196 5.23 -10.88 -6.15
C CYS A 196 4.44 -9.91 -5.27
N PHE A 197 5.14 -9.02 -4.60
CA PHE A 197 4.54 -7.88 -3.91
C PHE A 197 5.43 -6.65 -4.01
N ALA A 198 4.81 -5.49 -3.95
CA ALA A 198 5.49 -4.20 -3.89
C ALA A 198 5.54 -3.67 -2.46
N SER A 199 6.64 -3.01 -2.08
CA SER A 199 6.77 -2.28 -0.82
C SER A 199 7.09 -0.81 -1.07
N ALA A 200 6.40 0.07 -0.35
CA ALA A 200 6.74 1.48 -0.20
C ALA A 200 7.62 1.66 1.02
N SER A 201 8.76 2.31 0.90
CA SER A 201 9.68 2.45 2.01
C SER A 201 9.92 3.90 2.42
N THR A 202 10.19 4.11 3.70
CA THR A 202 10.53 5.43 4.25
C THR A 202 11.89 5.95 3.80
N ASN A 203 12.72 5.11 3.17
CA ASN A 203 13.99 5.50 2.55
C ASN A 203 13.83 6.03 1.10
N CYS A 204 12.64 6.51 0.72
CA CYS A 204 12.30 7.08 -0.59
C CYS A 204 12.28 6.06 -1.74
N THR A 205 12.32 4.77 -1.46
CA THR A 205 12.39 3.71 -2.47
C THR A 205 11.09 2.93 -2.58
N VAL A 206 10.89 2.38 -3.76
CA VAL A 206 9.86 1.37 -4.05
C VAL A 206 10.57 0.10 -4.47
N LYS A 207 10.16 -1.03 -3.90
CA LYS A 207 10.77 -2.33 -4.18
C LYS A 207 9.74 -3.36 -4.59
N LEU A 208 10.10 -4.23 -5.50
CA LEU A 208 9.32 -5.39 -5.91
C LEU A 208 10.03 -6.66 -5.46
N TRP A 209 9.33 -7.53 -4.78
CA TRP A 209 9.85 -8.76 -4.17
C TRP A 209 9.20 -10.00 -4.78
N ASP A 210 9.99 -11.03 -5.01
CA ASP A 210 9.53 -12.35 -5.45
C ASP A 210 9.26 -13.23 -4.22
N LEU A 211 8.05 -13.77 -4.14
CA LEU A 211 7.63 -14.68 -3.07
C LEU A 211 8.15 -16.11 -3.25
N ARG A 212 8.43 -16.53 -4.48
CA ARG A 212 8.92 -17.90 -4.76
C ARG A 212 10.40 -18.03 -4.44
N MET A 213 11.17 -17.02 -4.87
CA MET A 213 12.61 -17.00 -4.69
C MET A 213 13.03 -16.26 -3.40
N ASN A 214 12.08 -15.66 -2.69
CA ASN A 214 12.29 -14.88 -1.46
C ASN A 214 13.38 -13.80 -1.62
N ARG A 215 13.40 -13.11 -2.76
CA ARG A 215 14.42 -12.12 -3.10
C ARG A 215 13.83 -10.85 -3.70
N LEU A 216 14.63 -9.80 -3.67
CA LEU A 216 14.34 -8.55 -4.34
C LEU A 216 14.43 -8.74 -5.87
N LEU A 217 13.37 -8.35 -6.61
CA LEU A 217 13.33 -8.37 -8.06
C LEU A 217 13.74 -7.02 -8.66
N GLN A 218 13.13 -5.93 -8.18
CA GLN A 218 13.34 -4.59 -8.71
C GLN A 218 13.42 -3.59 -7.57
N HIS A 219 14.24 -2.56 -7.76
CA HIS A 219 14.46 -1.47 -6.84
C HIS A 219 14.38 -0.15 -7.59
N TYR A 220 13.57 0.78 -7.10
CA TYR A 220 13.36 2.09 -7.70
C TYR A 220 13.73 3.19 -6.70
N ASP A 221 14.81 3.93 -6.95
CA ASP A 221 15.18 5.16 -6.23
C ASP A 221 14.50 6.36 -6.91
N ALA A 222 13.19 6.42 -6.83
CA ALA A 222 12.41 7.29 -7.67
C ALA A 222 11.90 8.56 -7.00
N HIS A 223 11.82 8.59 -5.68
CA HIS A 223 11.28 9.71 -4.91
C HIS A 223 12.36 10.44 -4.12
N THR A 224 12.11 11.72 -3.84
CA THR A 224 12.99 12.56 -2.99
C THR A 224 12.54 12.55 -1.53
N GLY A 225 11.33 12.07 -1.25
CA GLY A 225 10.76 11.93 0.09
C GLY A 225 10.24 10.51 0.34
N PRO A 226 9.92 10.18 1.61
CA PRO A 226 9.35 8.90 2.01
C PRO A 226 8.15 8.50 1.15
N VAL A 227 8.09 7.21 0.77
CA VAL A 227 6.95 6.68 0.01
C VAL A 227 5.91 6.15 0.98
N HIS A 228 4.70 6.70 0.91
CA HIS A 228 3.61 6.34 1.83
C HIS A 228 2.76 5.20 1.31
N LYS A 229 2.53 5.13 0.00
CA LYS A 229 1.66 4.13 -0.62
C LYS A 229 2.24 3.59 -1.91
N VAL A 230 1.93 2.33 -2.15
CA VAL A 230 2.06 1.66 -3.46
C VAL A 230 0.74 0.98 -3.79
N ALA A 231 0.40 0.91 -5.07
CA ALA A 231 -0.76 0.19 -5.55
C ALA A 231 -0.43 -0.49 -6.87
N CYS A 232 -0.68 -1.78 -6.98
CA CYS A 232 -0.54 -2.54 -8.21
C CYS A 232 -1.77 -2.36 -9.08
N HIS A 233 -1.56 -2.12 -10.37
CA HIS A 233 -2.65 -2.09 -11.34
C HIS A 233 -3.23 -3.50 -11.55
N PRO A 234 -4.54 -3.67 -11.76
CA PRO A 234 -5.15 -4.98 -11.97
C PRO A 234 -4.56 -5.81 -13.12
N SER A 235 -4.01 -5.16 -14.16
CA SER A 235 -3.31 -5.86 -15.25
C SER A 235 -1.96 -6.46 -14.85
N GLY A 236 -1.39 -6.04 -13.71
CA GLY A 236 -0.07 -6.49 -13.25
C GLY A 236 1.13 -5.82 -13.92
N HIS A 237 0.94 -4.94 -14.91
CA HIS A 237 2.07 -4.33 -15.64
C HIS A 237 2.51 -2.97 -15.09
N VAL A 238 1.67 -2.35 -14.27
CA VAL A 238 1.87 -0.97 -13.80
C VAL A 238 1.80 -0.92 -12.28
N LEU A 239 2.69 -0.12 -11.69
CA LEU A 239 2.74 0.19 -10.28
C LEU A 239 2.62 1.69 -10.05
N LEU A 240 1.78 2.10 -9.13
CA LEU A 240 1.61 3.49 -8.68
C LEU A 240 2.26 3.66 -7.31
N SER A 241 2.99 4.75 -7.13
CA SER A 241 3.49 5.16 -5.81
C SER A 241 3.06 6.57 -5.46
N ALA A 242 2.89 6.82 -4.16
CA ALA A 242 2.56 8.13 -3.59
C ALA A 242 3.56 8.48 -2.50
N SER A 243 4.10 9.70 -2.53
CA SER A 243 5.21 10.11 -1.68
C SER A 243 4.95 11.43 -0.95
N GLU A 244 5.75 11.64 0.09
CA GLU A 244 5.84 12.90 0.84
C GLU A 244 6.36 14.06 -0.02
N ASP A 245 7.06 13.77 -1.13
CA ASP A 245 7.52 14.77 -2.09
C ASP A 245 6.41 15.39 -2.95
N SER A 246 5.14 15.15 -2.62
CA SER A 246 3.95 15.65 -3.30
C SER A 246 3.80 15.15 -4.74
N THR A 247 4.49 14.09 -5.11
CA THR A 247 4.39 13.47 -6.43
C THR A 247 3.80 12.07 -6.37
N LEU A 248 3.08 11.72 -7.46
CA LEU A 248 2.72 10.34 -7.77
C LEU A 248 3.63 9.87 -8.91
N LYS A 249 4.14 8.66 -8.82
CA LYS A 249 4.90 8.06 -9.91
C LYS A 249 4.27 6.76 -10.37
N ILE A 250 4.33 6.56 -11.67
CA ILE A 250 3.79 5.37 -12.33
C ILE A 250 4.96 4.66 -13.00
N PHE A 251 5.14 3.38 -12.64
CA PHE A 251 6.23 2.53 -13.11
C PHE A 251 5.69 1.45 -14.03
N ASP A 252 6.46 1.15 -15.06
CA ASP A 252 6.32 -0.05 -15.85
C ASP A 252 7.13 -1.18 -15.19
N LEU A 253 6.45 -2.24 -14.78
CA LEU A 253 7.08 -3.39 -14.12
C LEU A 253 7.79 -4.31 -15.11
N LEU A 254 7.43 -4.28 -16.41
CA LEU A 254 8.09 -5.07 -17.44
C LEU A 254 9.42 -4.45 -17.85
N GLU A 255 9.42 -3.14 -18.10
CA GLU A 255 10.63 -2.42 -18.53
C GLU A 255 11.46 -1.91 -17.35
N GLY A 256 10.93 -1.94 -16.11
CA GLY A 256 11.63 -1.52 -14.91
C GLY A 256 11.91 -0.01 -14.84
N ARG A 257 11.10 0.82 -15.48
CA ARG A 257 11.29 2.27 -15.56
C ARG A 257 10.07 3.08 -15.10
N THR A 258 10.30 4.33 -14.76
CA THR A 258 9.22 5.29 -14.47
C THR A 258 8.59 5.77 -15.78
N LEU A 259 7.27 5.59 -15.93
CA LEU A 259 6.49 6.07 -17.07
C LEU A 259 6.10 7.53 -16.89
N TYR A 260 5.49 7.84 -15.74
CA TYR A 260 4.92 9.16 -15.46
C TYR A 260 5.30 9.65 -14.06
N THR A 261 5.50 10.96 -13.95
CA THR A 261 5.53 11.70 -12.70
C THR A 261 4.40 12.72 -12.73
N LEU A 262 3.43 12.58 -11.80
CA LEU A 262 2.25 13.42 -11.74
C LEU A 262 2.38 14.39 -10.56
N GLN A 263 2.11 15.65 -10.82
CA GLN A 263 2.12 16.73 -9.85
C GLN A 263 0.75 17.42 -9.85
N GLY A 264 0.22 17.72 -8.69
CA GLY A 264 -1.09 18.38 -8.55
C GLY A 264 -1.48 18.63 -7.11
N HIS A 265 -1.12 17.72 -6.20
CA HIS A 265 -1.28 17.93 -4.77
C HIS A 265 -0.33 19.02 -4.25
N GLN A 266 -0.81 19.81 -3.28
CA GLN A 266 -0.04 20.90 -2.67
C GLN A 266 0.72 20.47 -1.42
N GLY A 267 0.75 19.18 -1.11
CA GLY A 267 1.45 18.62 0.04
C GLY A 267 1.64 17.11 -0.09
N PRO A 268 2.22 16.47 0.93
CA PRO A 268 2.44 15.03 0.98
C PRO A 268 1.25 14.21 0.54
N ILE A 269 1.48 13.23 -0.35
CA ILE A 269 0.44 12.31 -0.81
C ILE A 269 0.51 11.05 0.05
N THR A 270 -0.55 10.81 0.80
CA THR A 270 -0.61 9.75 1.82
C THR A 270 -1.47 8.57 1.40
N ALA A 271 -2.29 8.74 0.36
CA ALA A 271 -3.25 7.76 -0.11
C ALA A 271 -3.21 7.60 -1.63
N ALA A 272 -3.23 6.36 -2.10
CA ALA A 272 -3.37 6.02 -3.52
C ALA A 272 -4.01 4.63 -3.65
N SER A 273 -4.88 4.46 -4.65
CA SER A 273 -5.52 3.18 -4.96
C SER A 273 -5.99 3.16 -6.41
N PHE A 274 -5.94 1.99 -7.07
CA PHE A 274 -6.57 1.76 -8.37
C PHE A 274 -8.01 1.29 -8.22
N SER A 275 -8.83 1.58 -9.24
CA SER A 275 -10.14 0.94 -9.40
C SER A 275 -9.98 -0.53 -9.78
N ALA A 276 -11.00 -1.35 -9.50
CA ALA A 276 -10.98 -2.77 -9.85
C ALA A 276 -10.88 -3.01 -11.38
N SER A 277 -11.38 -2.07 -12.21
CA SER A 277 -11.25 -2.11 -13.67
C SER A 277 -9.89 -1.63 -14.19
N GLY A 278 -9.10 -0.92 -13.37
CA GLY A 278 -7.86 -0.30 -13.83
C GLY A 278 -8.04 1.03 -14.56
N ASP A 279 -9.25 1.42 -14.99
CA ASP A 279 -9.49 2.64 -15.77
C ASP A 279 -9.24 3.94 -14.99
N HIS A 280 -9.25 3.84 -13.66
CA HIS A 280 -9.10 4.98 -12.77
C HIS A 280 -8.17 4.68 -11.62
N PHE A 281 -7.54 5.72 -11.09
CA PHE A 281 -6.95 5.69 -9.77
C PHE A 281 -7.32 6.96 -8.99
N ALA A 282 -7.29 6.87 -7.68
CA ALA A 282 -7.49 7.99 -6.79
C ALA A 282 -6.25 8.26 -5.96
N SER A 283 -6.00 9.54 -5.68
CA SER A 283 -4.97 9.98 -4.75
C SER A 283 -5.54 10.91 -3.70
N GLY A 284 -4.97 10.90 -2.50
CA GLY A 284 -5.34 11.77 -1.40
C GLY A 284 -4.11 12.26 -0.65
N GLY A 285 -4.12 13.51 -0.23
CA GLY A 285 -2.97 14.14 0.40
C GLY A 285 -3.28 14.90 1.67
N SER A 286 -2.24 15.49 2.22
CA SER A 286 -2.32 16.39 3.37
C SER A 286 -2.99 17.73 3.04
N ASP A 287 -3.22 18.01 1.76
CA ASP A 287 -3.99 19.15 1.25
C ASP A 287 -5.51 18.97 1.38
N GLU A 288 -5.97 17.93 2.12
CA GLU A 288 -7.38 17.63 2.40
C GLU A 288 -8.21 17.27 1.15
N GLN A 289 -7.54 17.00 0.02
CA GLN A 289 -8.18 16.80 -1.28
C GLN A 289 -8.02 15.37 -1.77
N VAL A 290 -9.06 14.88 -2.47
CA VAL A 290 -9.01 13.62 -3.19
C VAL A 290 -9.11 13.90 -4.68
N PHE A 291 -8.16 13.41 -5.44
CA PHE A 291 -8.14 13.49 -6.90
C PHE A 291 -8.51 12.15 -7.51
N LEU A 292 -9.36 12.20 -8.50
CA LEU A 292 -9.71 11.06 -9.34
C LEU A 292 -9.07 11.25 -10.72
N TRP A 293 -8.25 10.28 -11.09
CA TRP A 293 -7.51 10.25 -12.33
C TRP A 293 -8.04 9.16 -13.24
N ARG A 294 -8.07 9.44 -14.54
CA ARG A 294 -8.35 8.44 -15.56
C ARG A 294 -7.04 7.92 -16.17
N THR A 295 -7.02 6.62 -16.43
CA THR A 295 -5.90 5.94 -17.08
C THR A 295 -6.41 5.12 -18.26
N ASN A 296 -5.54 4.79 -19.20
CA ASN A 296 -5.83 3.93 -20.35
C ASN A 296 -4.68 2.93 -20.55
N PHE A 297 -4.24 2.28 -19.44
CA PHE A 297 -3.10 1.37 -19.50
C PHE A 297 -3.41 0.05 -20.19
N ASP A 298 -4.68 -0.38 -20.25
CA ASP A 298 -5.08 -1.68 -20.79
C ASP A 298 -5.15 -1.75 -22.32
N LYS A 299 -5.04 -0.62 -23.02
CA LYS A 299 -5.10 -0.59 -24.51
C LYS A 299 -3.81 -0.98 -25.21
N CYS A 300 -2.82 -1.50 -24.48
CA CYS A 300 -1.55 -1.95 -25.08
C CYS A 300 -1.57 -3.29 -25.80
N GLY A 301 -2.72 -3.96 -25.93
CA GLY A 301 -2.84 -5.30 -26.53
C GLY A 301 -3.72 -5.46 -27.77
N ALA A 302 -4.52 -4.45 -28.16
CA ALA A 302 -5.39 -4.55 -29.33
C ALA A 302 -5.05 -3.46 -30.35
N GLY A 303 -4.54 -3.86 -31.51
CA GLY A 303 -4.21 -2.98 -32.62
C GLY A 303 -5.41 -2.19 -33.13
N THR A 304 -5.16 -0.93 -33.33
CA THR A 304 -5.76 0.06 -34.25
C THR A 304 -7.16 -0.16 -34.80
N THR A 305 -8.10 0.73 -34.44
CA THR A 305 -8.87 1.50 -35.43
C THR A 305 -9.26 2.85 -34.83
N SER A 306 -9.06 3.86 -35.65
CA SER A 306 -9.30 5.29 -35.43
C SER A 306 -10.75 5.62 -35.14
N ASP A 307 -10.99 6.56 -34.20
CA ASP A 307 -11.91 7.65 -34.48
C ASP A 307 -11.58 8.88 -33.61
N ASN A 308 -11.45 10.00 -34.35
CA ASN A 308 -11.24 11.34 -33.85
C ASN A 308 -12.53 11.91 -33.25
N SER A 309 -12.44 12.50 -32.07
CA SER A 309 -13.02 13.83 -31.76
C SER A 309 -12.97 14.06 -30.25
N ASP A 310 -12.22 15.02 -29.84
CA ASP A 310 -12.51 16.19 -29.04
C ASP A 310 -11.24 16.75 -28.42
N LYS A 311 -10.85 17.89 -28.98
CA LYS A 311 -9.73 18.69 -28.48
C LYS A 311 -10.16 19.49 -27.28
N SER A 312 -9.68 19.13 -26.08
CA SER A 312 -9.51 20.09 -25.00
C SER A 312 -8.01 20.29 -24.76
N SER A 313 -7.56 21.48 -25.04
CA SER A 313 -6.16 21.92 -24.98
C SER A 313 -5.68 21.97 -23.51
N HIS A 314 -4.92 20.98 -23.09
CA HIS A 314 -4.05 21.07 -21.93
C HIS A 314 -2.62 21.36 -22.40
N LEU A 315 -2.07 22.49 -21.95
CA LEU A 315 -0.68 22.86 -22.21
C LEU A 315 0.27 21.84 -21.56
N ILE A 316 0.90 21.02 -22.38
CA ILE A 316 1.95 20.10 -22.00
C ILE A 316 3.29 20.83 -22.13
N HIS A 317 3.93 21.17 -21.02
CA HIS A 317 5.32 21.60 -21.04
C HIS A 317 6.22 20.35 -20.97
N THR A 318 6.86 20.02 -22.09
CA THR A 318 7.95 19.03 -22.13
C THR A 318 9.26 19.75 -21.85
N THR A 319 9.85 19.49 -20.67
CA THR A 319 11.24 19.89 -20.41
C THR A 319 12.17 18.79 -20.88
N SER A 320 12.95 19.06 -21.91
CA SER A 320 14.03 18.19 -22.37
C SER A 320 15.31 18.52 -21.59
N ASN A 321 15.84 17.55 -20.85
CA ASN A 321 17.20 17.62 -20.29
C ASN A 321 18.22 17.23 -21.36
N PRO A 322 19.39 17.90 -21.43
CA PRO A 322 20.37 17.74 -22.52
C PRO A 322 21.33 16.56 -22.40
N ASP A 323 21.20 15.66 -21.42
CA ASP A 323 22.10 14.52 -21.27
C ASP A 323 21.46 13.23 -21.79
N GLY A 324 22.10 12.69 -22.84
CA GLY A 324 21.63 11.56 -23.64
C GLY A 324 21.69 10.19 -22.98
N SER A 325 20.95 9.96 -21.89
CA SER A 325 20.62 8.65 -21.36
C SER A 325 19.11 8.39 -21.55
N LEU A 326 18.79 7.29 -22.21
CA LEU A 326 17.45 6.84 -22.58
C LEU A 326 16.58 6.52 -21.34
N SER A 327 16.02 7.53 -20.69
CA SER A 327 14.91 7.37 -19.74
C SER A 327 13.93 8.52 -19.93
N ARG A 328 13.02 8.40 -20.89
CA ARG A 328 11.93 9.36 -21.09
C ARG A 328 10.80 9.05 -20.11
N SER A 329 10.88 9.58 -18.88
CA SER A 329 9.70 9.73 -18.04
C SER A 329 8.96 11.02 -18.42
N LYS A 330 7.65 10.95 -18.59
CA LYS A 330 6.81 12.13 -18.83
C LYS A 330 6.39 12.74 -17.51
N SER A 331 6.60 14.06 -17.33
CA SER A 331 6.09 14.81 -16.18
C SER A 331 4.82 15.55 -16.57
N ILE A 332 3.74 15.33 -15.82
CA ILE A 332 2.44 15.99 -16.02
C ILE A 332 2.20 16.89 -14.80
N GLN A 333 2.15 18.21 -15.04
CA GLN A 333 1.78 19.19 -14.02
C GLN A 333 0.34 19.64 -14.23
N ILE A 334 -0.43 19.65 -13.16
CA ILE A 334 -1.78 20.22 -13.14
C ILE A 334 -1.68 21.59 -12.50
N ASN A 335 -1.95 22.65 -13.27
CA ASN A 335 -1.96 24.02 -12.77
C ASN A 335 -3.15 24.18 -11.79
N SER A 336 -2.85 24.26 -10.50
CA SER A 336 -3.81 24.51 -9.44
C SER A 336 -4.61 25.82 -9.60
N HIS A 337 -4.11 26.77 -10.39
CA HIS A 337 -4.79 28.03 -10.69
C HIS A 337 -6.08 27.89 -11.53
N LEU A 338 -6.23 26.78 -12.27
CA LEU A 338 -7.47 26.50 -13.03
C LEU A 338 -8.56 25.84 -12.17
N LEU A 339 -8.20 25.36 -10.97
CA LEU A 339 -9.14 24.69 -10.05
C LEU A 339 -9.80 25.66 -9.06
N PHE A 340 -9.37 26.92 -9.02
CA PHE A 340 -9.92 27.94 -8.13
C PHE A 340 -10.45 29.12 -8.94
N PRO A 341 -11.76 29.26 -9.19
CA PRO A 341 -12.30 30.52 -9.61
C PRO A 341 -12.07 31.52 -8.45
N LYS A 342 -11.31 32.60 -8.70
CA LYS A 342 -11.17 33.69 -7.77
C LYS A 342 -12.58 34.16 -7.33
N PRO A 343 -12.82 34.41 -6.04
CA PRO A 343 -14.08 35.00 -5.63
C PRO A 343 -14.21 36.35 -6.34
N ARG A 344 -15.31 36.56 -7.04
CA ARG A 344 -15.66 37.88 -7.62
C ARG A 344 -15.72 38.86 -6.48
N SER A 345 -14.80 39.82 -6.45
CA SER A 345 -14.89 41.01 -5.64
C SER A 345 -16.14 41.79 -6.10
N HIS A 346 -17.19 41.80 -5.27
CA HIS A 346 -18.26 42.76 -5.44
C HIS A 346 -17.69 44.16 -5.15
N MET A 347 -17.55 44.93 -6.21
CA MET A 347 -17.45 46.39 -6.10
C MET A 347 -18.83 46.89 -5.62
N THR A 348 -18.90 47.32 -4.38
CA THR A 348 -19.97 48.20 -3.93
C THR A 348 -19.43 49.67 -4.07
N SER A 349 -20.10 50.37 -4.95
CA SER A 349 -19.98 51.83 -5.11
C SER A 349 -20.40 52.54 -3.84
N ASN A 350 -19.59 53.53 -3.50
CA ASN A 350 -19.83 54.51 -2.44
C ASN A 350 -21.13 55.30 -2.64
N GLU A 351 -21.89 55.45 -1.59
CA GLU A 351 -22.60 56.70 -1.29
C GLU A 351 -22.47 57.02 0.20
N ALA A 352 -21.95 58.22 0.44
CA ALA A 352 -21.75 58.80 1.74
C ALA A 352 -23.08 59.42 2.26
N HIS A 353 -23.42 59.16 3.50
CA HIS A 353 -24.16 60.12 4.33
C HIS A 353 -23.72 60.01 5.78
N ASN A 354 -23.27 61.17 6.28
CA ASN A 354 -23.06 61.52 7.66
C ASN A 354 -24.35 61.33 8.45
N GLU A 355 -24.24 60.93 9.71
CA GLU A 355 -24.83 61.62 10.82
C GLU A 355 -24.35 61.08 12.18
N GLU A 356 -24.22 62.01 13.08
CA GLU A 356 -23.55 62.04 14.39
C GLU A 356 -24.32 61.34 15.52
N ASN A 357 -23.52 61.04 16.55
CA ASN A 357 -23.81 61.15 17.99
C ASN A 357 -24.78 60.19 18.70
N LYS A 358 -24.28 59.46 19.64
CA LYS A 358 -24.32 59.72 21.08
C LYS A 358 -23.93 58.49 21.94
N SER A 359 -22.97 58.73 22.77
CA SER A 359 -22.69 58.28 24.12
C SER A 359 -23.81 57.64 24.95
N ASN A 360 -23.47 56.60 25.71
CA ASN A 360 -23.61 56.47 27.19
C ASN A 360 -23.20 55.02 27.58
N THR A 361 -22.12 54.92 28.34
CA THR A 361 -21.86 54.72 29.77
C THR A 361 -22.87 53.90 30.57
N SER A 362 -22.37 52.87 31.17
CA SER A 362 -22.41 52.46 32.59
C SER A 362 -22.23 50.94 32.69
N SER A 363 -21.14 50.46 33.26
CA SER A 363 -20.73 50.34 34.67
C SER A 363 -21.33 49.14 35.40
N GLU A 364 -20.37 48.35 35.94
CA GLU A 364 -20.44 47.60 37.21
C GLU A 364 -21.24 46.29 37.22
N ALA A 365 -20.79 45.19 37.78
CA ALA A 365 -20.05 45.01 39.04
C ALA A 365 -19.41 43.64 39.16
N VAL A 366 -18.31 43.68 39.81
CA VAL A 366 -17.51 42.68 40.50
C VAL A 366 -18.30 41.97 41.59
N VAL A 367 -18.18 40.65 41.74
CA VAL A 367 -18.18 40.00 43.04
C VAL A 367 -17.16 38.87 43.09
N ASN A 368 -16.14 39.07 43.90
CA ASN A 368 -15.23 38.07 44.45
C ASN A 368 -15.93 37.24 45.54
N SER A 369 -15.58 35.98 45.68
CA SER A 369 -15.49 35.36 46.98
C SER A 369 -14.39 34.31 47.00
N HIS A 370 -13.44 34.57 47.90
CA HIS A 370 -12.41 33.69 48.42
C HIS A 370 -13.01 32.54 49.27
N GLU A 371 -12.32 31.41 49.32
CA GLU A 371 -11.84 30.76 50.55
C GLU A 371 -11.00 29.53 50.20
N ASN A 372 -9.78 29.57 50.56
CA ASN A 372 -8.84 28.90 51.44
C ASN A 372 -9.21 27.47 51.90
N ALA A 373 -8.33 26.49 51.74
CA ALA A 373 -7.35 26.08 52.73
C ALA A 373 -6.62 24.79 52.39
N SER A 374 -5.29 24.83 52.58
CA SER A 374 -4.38 23.82 53.15
C SER A 374 -4.41 22.41 52.56
N GLY A 375 -3.38 21.87 51.88
CA GLY A 375 -2.00 21.70 52.33
C GLY A 375 -1.79 20.25 52.76
N VAL A 376 -1.02 19.49 52.01
CA VAL A 376 -0.05 18.51 52.50
C VAL A 376 0.78 17.98 51.33
N SER A 377 2.05 18.24 51.40
CA SER A 377 3.17 17.67 50.63
C SER A 377 3.41 16.22 51.00
N GLN A 378 3.56 15.36 50.01
CA GLN A 378 4.40 14.18 50.15
C GLN A 378 4.96 13.74 48.78
N ASN A 379 6.29 13.76 48.67
CA ASN A 379 7.10 13.24 47.60
C ASN A 379 7.03 11.72 47.52
N PRO A 380 7.10 11.13 46.34
CA PRO A 380 7.31 9.68 46.22
C PRO A 380 8.80 9.34 46.18
N THR A 381 9.16 8.46 47.05
CA THR A 381 10.41 7.73 47.17
C THR A 381 10.77 6.95 45.90
N THR A 382 11.96 7.17 45.43
CA THR A 382 12.70 6.35 44.47
C THR A 382 13.01 4.97 45.05
N VAL A 383 12.53 3.90 44.43
CA VAL A 383 12.97 2.54 44.72
C VAL A 383 13.94 2.11 43.61
N SER A 384 15.22 2.02 43.97
CA SER A 384 16.30 1.47 43.20
C SER A 384 16.30 -0.06 43.39
N CYS A 385 16.16 -0.84 42.35
CA CYS A 385 16.39 -2.27 42.36
C CYS A 385 17.75 -2.57 41.71
N HIS A 386 18.69 -2.97 42.53
CA HIS A 386 19.98 -3.54 42.17
C HIS A 386 19.82 -4.94 41.58
N PHE A 387 20.46 -5.21 40.45
CA PHE A 387 20.77 -6.56 39.96
C PHE A 387 22.18 -6.95 40.39
N PRO A 388 22.43 -8.18 40.89
CA PRO A 388 23.76 -8.65 41.16
C PRO A 388 24.37 -9.27 39.87
N THR A 389 25.52 -8.79 39.53
CA THR A 389 26.50 -9.38 38.61
C THR A 389 27.23 -10.55 39.27
N THR A 390 27.19 -11.72 38.68
CA THR A 390 28.22 -12.74 38.91
C THR A 390 28.74 -13.25 37.59
N PHE A 391 30.00 -12.93 37.34
CA PHE A 391 30.86 -13.52 36.33
C PHE A 391 31.18 -14.97 36.68
N ARG A 392 31.14 -15.86 35.72
CA ARG A 392 32.05 -17.03 35.68
C ARG A 392 32.43 -17.35 34.24
N SER A 393 33.70 -17.19 33.98
CA SER A 393 34.48 -17.59 32.82
C SER A 393 34.74 -19.11 32.79
N HIS A 394 34.75 -19.68 31.62
CA HIS A 394 35.52 -20.80 31.04
C HIS A 394 34.66 -21.37 29.91
N SER A 395 35.09 -21.65 28.70
CA SER A 395 36.36 -22.09 28.19
C SER A 395 36.33 -22.00 26.65
N SER A 396 37.48 -21.81 26.07
CA SER A 396 37.87 -21.85 24.66
C SER A 396 37.36 -23.06 23.88
N VAL A 397 36.74 -22.81 22.69
CA VAL A 397 36.65 -23.82 21.62
C VAL A 397 37.11 -23.16 20.33
N THR A 398 38.18 -23.69 19.80
CA THR A 398 38.82 -23.40 18.53
C THR A 398 37.92 -23.70 17.33
N PRO A 399 38.02 -22.98 16.20
CA PRO A 399 37.26 -23.28 14.99
C PRO A 399 37.87 -24.48 14.24
N PRO A 400 37.04 -25.34 13.63
CA PRO A 400 37.56 -26.40 12.78
C PRO A 400 37.97 -25.88 11.41
N SER A 401 39.09 -26.35 11.00
CA SER A 401 39.83 -26.22 9.76
C SER A 401 39.01 -26.49 8.51
N THR A 402 39.33 -25.70 7.49
CA THR A 402 39.04 -25.86 6.06
C THR A 402 39.26 -27.28 5.56
N LEU A 403 38.23 -27.85 4.90
CA LEU A 403 38.32 -29.03 4.05
C LEU A 403 38.29 -28.63 2.57
N PRO A 404 39.03 -29.30 1.69
CA PRO A 404 39.21 -28.91 0.31
C PRO A 404 38.07 -29.36 -0.60
N LEU A 405 37.72 -28.48 -1.55
CA LEU A 405 36.82 -28.70 -2.69
C LEU A 405 37.47 -29.68 -3.69
N THR A 406 37.11 -30.96 -3.61
CA THR A 406 37.25 -31.87 -4.75
C THR A 406 36.20 -32.98 -4.64
N SER A 407 35.38 -33.09 -5.66
CA SER A 407 34.47 -34.20 -6.04
C SER A 407 32.98 -33.85 -6.13
N ASN A 408 32.61 -33.23 -7.24
CA ASN A 408 31.22 -33.21 -7.72
C ASN A 408 31.14 -33.46 -9.25
N VAL A 409 31.84 -34.47 -9.76
CA VAL A 409 31.68 -34.90 -11.17
C VAL A 409 30.84 -36.15 -11.29
N ASN A 410 30.45 -36.80 -10.19
CA ASN A 410 29.69 -38.07 -10.23
C ASN A 410 28.16 -37.99 -10.07
N PHE A 411 27.59 -36.79 -10.08
CA PHE A 411 26.10 -36.66 -9.95
C PHE A 411 25.37 -36.65 -11.31
N LEU A 412 26.08 -36.51 -12.42
CA LEU A 412 25.49 -36.48 -13.79
C LEU A 412 25.41 -37.82 -14.48
N GLN A 413 25.95 -38.90 -13.93
CA GLN A 413 25.86 -40.26 -14.53
C GLN A 413 24.76 -41.13 -13.93
N ALA A 414 24.07 -40.68 -12.87
CA ALA A 414 22.98 -41.47 -12.24
C ALA A 414 21.60 -41.28 -12.89
N ASN A 415 21.38 -40.25 -13.71
CA ASN A 415 20.08 -39.92 -14.25
C ASN A 415 19.75 -40.56 -15.63
N SER A 416 20.70 -41.23 -16.26
CA SER A 416 20.41 -41.92 -17.55
C SER A 416 19.75 -43.29 -17.40
N LYS A 417 19.58 -43.83 -16.18
CA LYS A 417 18.90 -45.11 -15.94
C LYS A 417 17.44 -44.95 -15.51
N THR A 418 16.99 -43.77 -15.16
CA THR A 418 15.60 -43.52 -14.71
C THR A 418 14.65 -43.19 -15.84
N THR A 419 15.14 -42.77 -17.01
CA THR A 419 14.26 -42.43 -18.15
C THR A 419 13.74 -43.68 -18.90
N ASN A 420 14.42 -44.84 -18.81
CA ASN A 420 13.95 -46.05 -19.44
C ASN A 420 12.87 -46.81 -18.64
N GLY A 421 12.66 -46.49 -17.37
CA GLY A 421 11.60 -47.05 -16.54
C GLY A 421 10.25 -46.34 -16.70
N LEU A 422 10.27 -45.04 -17.00
CA LEU A 422 9.06 -44.25 -17.19
C LEU A 422 8.35 -44.48 -18.52
N ALA A 423 9.08 -44.90 -19.55
CA ALA A 423 8.50 -45.16 -20.87
C ALA A 423 7.58 -46.38 -20.90
N SER A 424 7.74 -47.34 -19.99
CA SER A 424 6.89 -48.55 -19.91
C SER A 424 5.60 -48.34 -19.08
N GLU A 425 5.58 -47.31 -18.18
CA GLU A 425 4.39 -46.97 -17.39
C GLU A 425 3.44 -46.00 -18.12
N LEU A 426 3.92 -45.27 -19.12
CA LEU A 426 3.14 -44.33 -19.93
C LEU A 426 2.12 -45.02 -20.87
N GLN A 427 2.28 -46.33 -21.15
CA GLN A 427 1.39 -47.08 -22.07
C GLN A 427 0.01 -47.42 -21.46
N ASN A 428 -0.18 -47.24 -20.17
CA ASN A 428 -1.44 -47.56 -19.47
C ASN A 428 -2.29 -46.32 -19.07
N LEU A 429 -1.95 -45.13 -19.55
CA LEU A 429 -2.68 -43.89 -19.25
C LEU A 429 -3.68 -43.51 -20.36
N PRO A 430 -4.80 -42.82 -20.02
CA PRO A 430 -5.75 -42.33 -21.03
C PRO A 430 -5.06 -41.40 -22.04
N PRO A 431 -5.43 -41.47 -23.35
CA PRO A 431 -4.75 -40.78 -24.45
C PRO A 431 -4.47 -39.25 -24.24
N PRO A 432 -5.38 -38.45 -23.63
CA PRO A 432 -5.10 -37.04 -23.42
C PRO A 432 -4.05 -36.76 -22.33
N LEU A 433 -3.85 -37.71 -21.40
CA LEU A 433 -2.86 -37.56 -20.34
C LEU A 433 -1.45 -37.99 -20.80
N SER A 434 -1.35 -38.99 -21.64
CA SER A 434 -0.04 -39.43 -22.18
C SER A 434 0.57 -38.34 -23.08
N ALA A 435 -0.23 -37.70 -23.95
CA ALA A 435 0.24 -36.62 -24.81
C ALA A 435 0.71 -35.39 -24.03
N THR A 436 0.04 -35.03 -22.91
CA THR A 436 0.49 -33.93 -22.05
C THR A 436 1.75 -34.25 -21.28
N LEU A 437 1.92 -35.48 -20.82
CA LEU A 437 3.14 -35.93 -20.15
C LEU A 437 4.32 -36.01 -21.10
N GLU A 438 4.14 -36.49 -22.32
CA GLU A 438 5.18 -36.49 -23.37
C GLU A 438 5.63 -35.07 -23.71
N HIS A 439 4.69 -34.11 -23.77
CA HIS A 439 5.01 -32.69 -23.99
C HIS A 439 5.82 -32.10 -22.81
N ILE A 440 5.46 -32.44 -21.58
CA ILE A 440 6.20 -31.99 -20.39
C ILE A 440 7.61 -32.57 -20.33
N VAL A 441 7.76 -33.88 -20.67
CA VAL A 441 9.07 -34.53 -20.73
C VAL A 441 9.96 -33.86 -21.79
N SER A 442 9.40 -33.60 -22.98
CA SER A 442 10.12 -32.87 -24.03
C SER A 442 10.56 -31.47 -23.62
N GLN A 443 9.73 -30.72 -22.89
CA GLN A 443 10.11 -29.39 -22.35
C GLN A 443 11.20 -29.49 -21.27
N LEU A 444 11.19 -30.52 -20.45
CA LEU A 444 12.23 -30.75 -19.44
C LEU A 444 13.57 -31.08 -20.10
N ASP A 445 13.57 -31.86 -21.21
CA ASP A 445 14.79 -32.15 -21.95
C ASP A 445 15.41 -30.90 -22.59
N VAL A 446 14.59 -30.00 -23.15
CA VAL A 446 15.06 -28.72 -23.69
C VAL A 446 15.63 -27.83 -22.59
N LEU A 447 15.00 -27.78 -21.41
CA LEU A 447 15.51 -27.04 -20.25
C LEU A 447 16.84 -27.60 -19.75
N THR A 448 16.98 -28.92 -19.71
CA THR A 448 18.22 -29.59 -19.29
C THR A 448 19.37 -29.31 -20.26
N GLN A 449 19.10 -29.31 -21.58
CA GLN A 449 20.09 -28.88 -22.57
C GLN A 449 20.50 -27.40 -22.44
N THR A 450 19.54 -26.53 -22.21
CA THR A 450 19.86 -25.07 -22.00
C THR A 450 20.68 -24.85 -20.77
N VAL A 451 20.41 -25.52 -19.66
CA VAL A 451 21.23 -25.46 -18.43
C VAL A 451 22.65 -25.98 -18.67
N SER A 452 22.79 -27.07 -19.43
CA SER A 452 24.10 -27.63 -19.80
C SER A 452 24.93 -26.63 -20.64
N ILE A 453 24.32 -25.99 -21.63
CA ILE A 453 24.98 -24.98 -22.47
C ILE A 453 25.37 -23.74 -21.63
N MET A 454 24.54 -23.32 -20.69
CA MET A 454 24.87 -22.23 -19.74
C MET A 454 26.03 -22.61 -18.85
N GLY A 455 26.08 -23.83 -18.33
CA GLY A 455 27.21 -24.36 -17.55
C GLY A 455 28.53 -24.34 -18.32
N GLN A 456 28.50 -24.77 -19.59
CA GLN A 456 29.66 -24.71 -20.47
C GLN A 456 30.13 -23.27 -20.76
N ARG A 457 29.21 -22.32 -20.91
CA ARG A 457 29.57 -20.90 -21.08
C ARG A 457 30.16 -20.27 -19.82
N LEU A 458 29.65 -20.64 -18.65
CA LEU A 458 30.21 -20.19 -17.37
C LEU A 458 31.63 -20.69 -17.18
N THR A 459 31.92 -21.96 -17.45
CA THR A 459 33.28 -22.51 -17.36
C THR A 459 34.27 -21.89 -18.35
N LEU A 460 33.77 -21.46 -19.54
CA LEU A 460 34.59 -20.74 -20.52
C LEU A 460 34.86 -19.27 -20.10
N LEU A 461 33.99 -18.66 -19.26
CA LEU A 461 34.19 -17.32 -18.72
C LEU A 461 35.13 -17.32 -17.47
N GLU A 462 35.08 -18.39 -16.68
CA GLU A 462 35.96 -18.55 -15.52
C GLU A 462 37.44 -18.89 -15.91
N ASN A 463 37.66 -19.39 -17.12
CA ASN A 463 38.96 -19.72 -17.66
C ASN A 463 39.60 -18.59 -18.51
N LYS A 464 38.99 -17.39 -18.52
CA LYS A 464 39.54 -16.15 -19.11
C LYS A 464 39.93 -15.16 -18.01
#